data_1bfd288ebadb2f2db8557a894e8721b2
#
_entry.id   1bfd288ebadb2f2db8557a894e8721b2
#
_cell.length_a   1.000
_cell.length_b   1.000
_cell.length_c   1.000
_cell.angle_alpha   90.00
_cell.angle_beta   90.00
_cell.angle_gamma   90.00
#
_symmetry.space_group_name_H-M   'P 1'
#
loop_
_entity.id
_entity.type
_entity.pdbx_description
1 polymer ?
#
loop_
_entity_poly.entity_id
_entity_poly.type
_entity_poly.pdbx_seq_one_letter_code
_entity_poly.pdbx_strand_id
1 'polypeptide(L)'
;HAIRYLEDKLSQLVEYTKDSGKIDLSLYTEYDVKRGLRDSTGKGVLTGLTEISDVIGFDIDERTGEKVPTDGRLYFQGYNVADLIKGMEGRRFGFEEITYLLLFGSLPTEPQLNDFNEILSIYRELPDTFVRDVVMKATSKNMMNTLQRCVLTLYSYDEKPDDISIPNVLRQALSLIAKMPLIAVYGYHAYRHYHENQNLIIRNPKPELSMAENILQMLHPDGEYTALEAKVLDVALILHADHGGGNNSTFTTHVVSSSGTDTYSAVAASLSSLKGPRHGGANLRLWKCL
;
A
#
# COMPACT_ATOMS: atom_id res chain seq x y z
N HIS A 1 -33.70 10.65 24.34
CA HIS A 1 -33.28 11.51 25.48
C HIS A 1 -31.79 11.31 25.82
N ALA A 2 -31.28 10.08 25.96
CA ALA A 2 -29.90 9.81 26.35
C ALA A 2 -28.87 10.31 25.32
N ILE A 3 -29.13 10.15 24.03
CA ILE A 3 -28.22 10.60 22.95
C ILE A 3 -28.09 12.14 22.97
N ARG A 4 -29.20 12.85 23.05
CA ARG A 4 -29.20 14.31 23.09
C ARG A 4 -28.50 14.85 24.35
N TYR A 5 -28.72 14.22 25.49
CA TYR A 5 -28.00 14.55 26.73
C TYR A 5 -26.49 14.38 26.58
N LEU A 6 -26.05 13.27 25.92
CA LEU A 6 -24.62 13.01 25.69
C LEU A 6 -24.01 14.04 24.74
N GLU A 7 -24.72 14.39 23.66
CA GLU A 7 -24.30 15.44 22.72
C GLU A 7 -24.12 16.80 23.37
N ASP A 8 -25.10 17.19 24.23
CA ASP A 8 -25.02 18.45 24.98
C ASP A 8 -23.83 18.46 25.96
N LYS A 9 -23.60 17.34 26.67
CA LYS A 9 -22.44 17.22 27.57
C LYS A 9 -21.11 17.20 26.80
N LEU A 10 -21.05 16.51 25.67
CA LEU A 10 -19.86 16.50 24.82
C LEU A 10 -19.53 17.90 24.29
N SER A 11 -20.56 18.66 23.88
CA SER A 11 -20.40 20.05 23.44
C SER A 11 -19.80 20.95 24.51
N GLN A 12 -20.25 20.77 25.78
CA GLN A 12 -19.66 21.49 26.93
C GLN A 12 -18.20 21.13 27.15
N LEU A 13 -17.85 19.82 27.03
CA LEU A 13 -16.47 19.35 27.17
C LEU A 13 -15.58 19.91 26.05
N VAL A 14 -16.08 20.00 24.83
CA VAL A 14 -15.35 20.60 23.70
C VAL A 14 -15.01 22.06 23.98
N GLU A 15 -15.89 22.85 24.61
CA GLU A 15 -15.59 24.23 24.97
C GLU A 15 -14.34 24.32 25.88
N TYR A 16 -14.19 23.39 26.85
CA TYR A 16 -13.02 23.36 27.73
C TYR A 16 -11.70 23.06 27.00
N THR A 17 -11.76 22.45 25.82
CA THR A 17 -10.55 22.16 25.03
C THR A 17 -10.07 23.35 24.21
N LYS A 18 -10.88 24.40 24.04
CA LYS A 18 -10.55 25.53 23.15
C LYS A 18 -9.31 26.32 23.60
N ASP A 19 -9.07 26.38 24.90
CA ASP A 19 -7.95 27.12 25.49
C ASP A 19 -6.83 26.23 26.02
N SER A 20 -7.11 24.93 26.12
CA SER A 20 -6.10 23.95 26.53
C SER A 20 -5.30 23.46 25.34
N GLY A 21 -3.99 23.28 25.53
CA GLY A 21 -3.13 22.68 24.51
C GLY A 21 -2.80 23.55 23.29
N LYS A 22 -3.07 24.86 23.35
CA LYS A 22 -2.64 25.81 22.32
C LYS A 22 -1.12 25.97 22.41
N ILE A 23 -0.43 25.63 21.32
CA ILE A 23 1.00 25.88 21.16
C ILE A 23 1.15 27.08 20.23
N ASP A 24 1.96 28.07 20.65
CA ASP A 24 2.30 29.20 19.80
C ASP A 24 3.02 28.71 18.55
N LEU A 25 2.49 29.08 17.38
CA LEU A 25 3.06 28.64 16.11
C LEU A 25 4.48 29.15 15.87
N SER A 26 4.90 30.25 16.53
CA SER A 26 6.27 30.75 16.47
C SER A 26 7.28 29.74 17.00
N LEU A 27 6.89 28.92 17.98
CA LEU A 27 7.75 27.87 18.56
C LEU A 27 8.16 26.80 17.53
N TYR A 28 7.33 26.53 16.54
CA TYR A 28 7.70 25.59 15.45
C TYR A 28 8.87 26.12 14.61
N THR A 29 8.98 27.43 14.47
CA THR A 29 10.12 28.07 13.79
C THR A 29 11.32 28.20 14.73
N GLU A 30 11.11 28.63 15.97
CA GLU A 30 12.14 28.80 16.97
C GLU A 30 12.89 27.49 17.25
N TYR A 31 12.16 26.38 17.43
CA TYR A 31 12.74 25.06 17.71
C TYR A 31 12.92 24.18 16.47
N ASP A 32 12.73 24.71 15.27
CA ASP A 32 12.84 23.97 13.99
C ASP A 32 12.03 22.66 13.98
N VAL A 33 10.81 22.70 14.54
CA VAL A 33 9.94 21.53 14.68
C VAL A 33 9.29 21.17 13.35
N LYS A 34 9.39 19.90 12.97
CA LYS A 34 8.80 19.36 11.73
C LYS A 34 7.44 18.75 12.02
N ARG A 35 6.57 18.76 11.00
CA ARG A 35 5.26 18.07 11.01
C ARG A 35 5.31 16.92 10.00
N GLY A 36 5.68 15.72 10.47
CA GLY A 36 5.89 14.59 9.59
C GLY A 36 6.99 14.87 8.56
N LEU A 37 6.68 14.73 7.27
CA LEU A 37 7.62 14.95 6.17
C LEU A 37 7.71 16.41 5.68
N ARG A 38 7.18 17.37 6.42
CA ARG A 38 7.19 18.78 6.02
C ARG A 38 7.55 19.69 7.18
N ASP A 39 8.28 20.76 6.86
CA ASP A 39 8.53 21.86 7.80
C ASP A 39 7.32 22.83 7.88
N SER A 40 7.44 23.87 8.69
CA SER A 40 6.40 24.87 8.90
C SER A 40 6.03 25.65 7.62
N THR A 41 6.94 25.70 6.63
CA THR A 41 6.72 26.36 5.32
C THR A 41 6.09 25.41 4.28
N GLY A 42 5.94 24.14 4.62
CA GLY A 42 5.43 23.11 3.71
C GLY A 42 6.50 22.45 2.85
N LYS A 43 7.79 22.81 3.04
CA LYS A 43 8.91 22.20 2.34
C LYS A 43 9.15 20.78 2.84
N GLY A 44 9.48 19.86 1.93
CA GLY A 44 9.83 18.47 2.25
C GLY A 44 11.07 18.37 3.12
N VAL A 45 11.07 17.42 4.05
CA VAL A 45 12.17 17.13 4.98
C VAL A 45 12.85 15.84 4.57
N LEU A 46 14.17 15.82 4.56
CA LEU A 46 14.95 14.61 4.34
C LEU A 46 14.90 13.75 5.61
N THR A 47 14.29 12.56 5.52
CA THR A 47 14.03 11.67 6.66
C THR A 47 14.64 10.29 6.52
N GLY A 48 15.29 9.98 5.39
CA GLY A 48 15.95 8.70 5.17
C GLY A 48 16.54 8.59 3.78
N LEU A 49 17.23 7.49 3.56
CA LEU A 49 17.83 7.11 2.28
C LEU A 49 17.21 5.81 1.79
N THR A 50 17.12 5.65 0.48
CA THR A 50 16.71 4.41 -0.18
C THR A 50 17.54 4.20 -1.43
N GLU A 51 17.87 2.95 -1.73
CA GLU A 51 18.49 2.52 -2.98
C GLU A 51 17.49 1.77 -3.89
N ILE A 52 16.23 1.59 -3.42
CA ILE A 52 15.25 0.73 -4.08
C ILE A 52 14.63 1.42 -5.28
N SER A 53 14.19 2.67 -5.11
CA SER A 53 13.59 3.43 -6.20
C SER A 53 13.89 4.92 -6.09
N ASP A 54 13.81 5.60 -7.22
CA ASP A 54 14.01 7.05 -7.31
C ASP A 54 13.02 7.67 -8.30
N VAL A 55 12.54 8.87 -7.98
CA VAL A 55 11.67 9.67 -8.84
C VAL A 55 12.33 11.01 -9.13
N ILE A 56 12.62 11.26 -10.40
CA ILE A 56 13.22 12.50 -10.87
C ILE A 56 12.15 13.31 -11.59
N GLY A 57 11.85 14.51 -11.10
CA GLY A 57 10.90 15.45 -11.70
C GLY A 57 11.53 16.80 -12.05
N PHE A 58 12.86 16.93 -11.87
CA PHE A 58 13.62 18.14 -12.20
C PHE A 58 15.06 17.78 -12.52
N ASP A 59 15.68 18.56 -13.38
CA ASP A 59 17.14 18.57 -13.57
C ASP A 59 17.74 19.80 -12.87
N ILE A 60 19.05 19.80 -12.66
CA ILE A 60 19.77 20.95 -12.13
C ILE A 60 20.46 21.65 -13.33
N ASP A 61 20.12 22.91 -13.55
CA ASP A 61 20.83 23.73 -14.54
C ASP A 61 22.28 23.88 -14.08
N GLU A 62 23.21 23.34 -14.84
CA GLU A 62 24.64 23.32 -14.51
C GLU A 62 25.23 24.73 -14.36
N ARG A 63 24.64 25.75 -15.01
CA ARG A 63 25.12 27.12 -14.98
C ARG A 63 24.61 27.91 -13.77
N THR A 64 23.34 27.71 -13.40
CA THR A 64 22.69 28.50 -12.33
C THR A 64 22.58 27.73 -11.02
N GLY A 65 22.69 26.40 -11.03
CA GLY A 65 22.40 25.52 -9.89
C GLY A 65 20.92 25.44 -9.54
N GLU A 66 20.04 25.99 -10.35
CA GLU A 66 18.61 26.01 -10.10
C GLU A 66 17.92 24.72 -10.60
N LYS A 67 16.81 24.35 -9.94
CA LYS A 67 16.00 23.22 -10.35
C LYS A 67 15.12 23.62 -11.54
N VAL A 68 15.27 22.91 -12.66
CA VAL A 68 14.46 23.07 -13.86
C VAL A 68 13.53 21.87 -13.97
N PRO A 69 12.20 22.06 -14.06
CA PRO A 69 11.26 20.95 -14.27
C PRO A 69 11.62 20.15 -15.52
N THR A 70 11.53 18.82 -15.41
CA THR A 70 11.74 17.89 -16.53
C THR A 70 10.64 16.83 -16.53
N ASP A 71 10.55 16.04 -17.60
CA ASP A 71 9.64 14.90 -17.64
C ASP A 71 9.94 13.94 -16.49
N GLY A 72 8.88 13.47 -15.83
CA GLY A 72 9.00 12.56 -14.70
C GLY A 72 9.66 11.24 -15.11
N ARG A 73 10.66 10.82 -14.35
CA ARG A 73 11.36 9.54 -14.53
C ARG A 73 11.29 8.73 -13.25
N LEU A 74 10.91 7.47 -13.35
CA LEU A 74 10.88 6.52 -12.23
C LEU A 74 11.92 5.43 -12.47
N TYR A 75 12.70 5.16 -11.45
CA TYR A 75 13.75 4.13 -11.48
C TYR A 75 13.51 3.10 -10.38
N PHE A 76 13.69 1.82 -10.71
CA PHE A 76 13.71 0.70 -9.78
C PHE A 76 15.09 0.04 -9.82
N GLN A 77 15.81 0.01 -8.69
CA GLN A 77 17.17 -0.53 -8.60
C GLN A 77 18.09 -0.03 -9.72
N GLY A 78 17.96 1.27 -10.09
CA GLY A 78 18.71 1.91 -11.16
C GLY A 78 18.18 1.70 -12.58
N TYR A 79 17.19 0.85 -12.79
CA TYR A 79 16.55 0.66 -14.10
C TYR A 79 15.42 1.66 -14.30
N ASN A 80 15.38 2.31 -15.46
CA ASN A 80 14.22 3.14 -15.83
C ASN A 80 12.98 2.26 -16.01
N VAL A 81 11.87 2.61 -15.36
CA VAL A 81 10.64 1.80 -15.39
C VAL A 81 10.07 1.63 -16.81
N ALA A 82 10.21 2.64 -17.66
CA ALA A 82 9.77 2.55 -19.05
C ALA A 82 10.54 1.45 -19.83
N ASP A 83 11.84 1.34 -19.58
CA ASP A 83 12.68 0.30 -20.20
C ASP A 83 12.34 -1.09 -19.63
N LEU A 84 12.07 -1.19 -18.32
CA LEU A 84 11.60 -2.42 -17.70
C LEU A 84 10.29 -2.89 -18.33
N ILE A 85 9.29 -2.01 -18.46
CA ILE A 85 7.99 -2.34 -19.07
C ILE A 85 8.14 -2.77 -20.51
N LYS A 86 8.98 -2.07 -21.30
CA LYS A 86 9.28 -2.43 -22.68
C LYS A 86 9.97 -3.81 -22.78
N GLY A 87 10.90 -4.09 -21.87
CA GLY A 87 11.58 -5.39 -21.79
C GLY A 87 10.68 -6.56 -21.39
N MET A 88 9.50 -6.25 -20.82
CA MET A 88 8.48 -7.24 -20.41
C MET A 88 7.35 -7.39 -21.45
N GLU A 89 7.53 -6.85 -22.67
CA GLU A 89 6.58 -7.06 -23.76
C GLU A 89 6.48 -8.58 -24.07
N GLY A 90 5.24 -9.08 -24.13
CA GLY A 90 4.98 -10.52 -24.32
C GLY A 90 5.17 -11.40 -23.06
N ARG A 91 5.64 -10.86 -21.96
CA ARG A 91 5.76 -11.59 -20.68
C ARG A 91 4.48 -11.47 -19.85
N ARG A 92 4.17 -12.54 -19.11
CA ARG A 92 2.92 -12.68 -18.36
C ARG A 92 3.02 -12.25 -16.89
N PHE A 93 4.18 -12.39 -16.28
CA PHE A 93 4.42 -12.18 -14.84
C PHE A 93 5.25 -10.92 -14.58
N GLY A 94 4.88 -9.78 -15.21
CA GLY A 94 5.67 -8.56 -15.12
C GLY A 94 5.74 -7.98 -13.71
N PHE A 95 4.61 -7.93 -13.01
CA PHE A 95 4.57 -7.42 -11.64
C PHE A 95 5.38 -8.31 -10.66
N GLU A 96 5.31 -9.63 -10.81
CA GLU A 96 6.09 -10.57 -10.01
C GLU A 96 7.60 -10.40 -10.27
N GLU A 97 8.00 -10.18 -11.51
CA GLU A 97 9.40 -9.92 -11.88
C GLU A 97 9.92 -8.61 -11.26
N ILE A 98 9.10 -7.55 -11.24
CA ILE A 98 9.43 -6.29 -10.56
C ILE A 98 9.43 -6.45 -9.04
N THR A 99 8.50 -7.21 -8.49
CA THR A 99 8.49 -7.52 -7.04
C THR A 99 9.80 -8.21 -6.63
N TYR A 100 10.27 -9.15 -7.44
CA TYR A 100 11.56 -9.80 -7.23
C TYR A 100 12.72 -8.79 -7.28
N LEU A 101 12.73 -7.93 -8.30
CA LEU A 101 13.76 -6.88 -8.46
C LEU A 101 13.82 -5.96 -7.23
N LEU A 102 12.67 -5.48 -6.76
CA LEU A 102 12.59 -4.56 -5.61
C LEU A 102 13.03 -5.22 -4.30
N LEU A 103 12.75 -6.51 -4.12
CA LEU A 103 13.12 -7.25 -2.90
C LEU A 103 14.59 -7.70 -2.89
N PHE A 104 15.13 -8.10 -4.04
CA PHE A 104 16.44 -8.77 -4.12
C PHE A 104 17.51 -7.99 -4.89
N GLY A 105 17.17 -6.83 -5.47
CA GLY A 105 18.13 -5.92 -6.09
C GLY A 105 18.57 -6.29 -7.50
N SER A 106 18.08 -7.38 -8.07
CA SER A 106 18.39 -7.84 -9.43
C SER A 106 17.19 -8.48 -10.10
N LEU A 107 17.14 -8.41 -11.43
CA LEU A 107 16.14 -9.13 -12.20
C LEU A 107 16.33 -10.65 -12.06
N PRO A 108 15.24 -11.43 -11.93
CA PRO A 108 15.34 -12.87 -11.82
C PRO A 108 15.71 -13.50 -13.17
N THR A 109 16.42 -14.62 -13.11
CA THR A 109 16.46 -15.56 -14.23
C THR A 109 15.11 -16.26 -14.36
N GLU A 110 14.86 -16.93 -15.50
CA GLU A 110 13.59 -17.65 -15.68
C GLU A 110 13.34 -18.73 -14.59
N PRO A 111 14.30 -19.59 -14.21
CA PRO A 111 14.11 -20.51 -13.09
C PRO A 111 13.80 -19.80 -11.76
N GLN A 112 14.49 -18.70 -11.45
CA GLN A 112 14.24 -17.93 -10.23
C GLN A 112 12.82 -17.32 -10.20
N LEU A 113 12.34 -16.81 -11.34
CA LEU A 113 10.98 -16.28 -11.46
C LEU A 113 9.93 -17.38 -11.27
N ASN A 114 10.17 -18.57 -11.83
CA ASN A 114 9.28 -19.72 -11.67
C ASN A 114 9.20 -20.16 -10.20
N ASP A 115 10.32 -20.30 -9.52
CA ASP A 115 10.38 -20.63 -8.09
C ASP A 115 9.68 -19.55 -7.24
N PHE A 116 9.89 -18.27 -7.58
CA PHE A 116 9.27 -17.15 -6.90
C PHE A 116 7.73 -17.14 -7.07
N ASN A 117 7.25 -17.40 -8.28
CA ASN A 117 5.82 -17.50 -8.57
C ASN A 117 5.17 -18.67 -7.83
N GLU A 118 5.86 -19.82 -7.71
CA GLU A 118 5.39 -20.94 -6.93
C GLU A 118 5.27 -20.59 -5.44
N ILE A 119 6.26 -19.91 -4.87
CA ILE A 119 6.23 -19.42 -3.49
C ILE A 119 5.05 -18.46 -3.27
N LEU A 120 4.86 -17.47 -4.14
CA LEU A 120 3.72 -16.54 -4.04
C LEU A 120 2.39 -17.27 -4.17
N SER A 121 2.29 -18.27 -5.04
CA SER A 121 1.08 -19.08 -5.21
C SER A 121 0.72 -19.83 -3.92
N ILE A 122 1.68 -20.44 -3.25
CA ILE A 122 1.50 -21.13 -1.96
C ILE A 122 1.07 -20.12 -0.88
N TYR A 123 1.70 -18.95 -0.81
CA TYR A 123 1.38 -17.94 0.19
C TYR A 123 0.03 -17.21 -0.04
N ARG A 124 -0.61 -17.36 -1.20
CA ARG A 124 -1.96 -16.80 -1.45
C ARG A 124 -3.04 -17.43 -0.59
N GLU A 125 -2.86 -18.63 -0.11
CA GLU A 125 -3.86 -19.29 0.70
C GLU A 125 -4.15 -18.49 1.97
N LEU A 126 -5.41 -18.07 2.14
CA LEU A 126 -5.87 -17.43 3.35
C LEU A 126 -6.20 -18.49 4.40
N PRO A 127 -6.08 -18.16 5.69
CA PRO A 127 -6.49 -19.08 6.75
C PRO A 127 -7.96 -19.51 6.59
N ASP A 128 -8.26 -20.74 6.99
CA ASP A 128 -9.63 -21.26 6.99
C ASP A 128 -10.60 -20.27 7.63
N THR A 129 -11.73 -20.08 6.99
CA THR A 129 -12.80 -19.18 7.43
C THR A 129 -12.45 -17.67 7.47
N PHE A 130 -11.21 -17.27 7.16
CA PHE A 130 -10.77 -15.87 7.23
C PHE A 130 -11.66 -14.92 6.43
N VAL A 131 -12.05 -15.30 5.22
CA VAL A 131 -12.94 -14.48 4.38
C VAL A 131 -14.28 -14.26 5.09
N ARG A 132 -14.90 -15.33 5.60
CA ARG A 132 -16.18 -15.27 6.31
C ARG A 132 -16.08 -14.48 7.63
N ASP A 133 -15.09 -14.77 8.44
CA ASP A 133 -15.05 -14.33 9.84
C ASP A 133 -14.33 -12.98 10.02
N VAL A 134 -13.47 -12.60 9.09
CA VAL A 134 -12.70 -11.35 9.16
C VAL A 134 -13.13 -10.37 8.09
N VAL A 135 -13.06 -10.77 6.81
CA VAL A 135 -13.34 -9.85 5.70
C VAL A 135 -14.81 -9.45 5.66
N MET A 136 -15.72 -10.42 5.82
CA MET A 136 -17.16 -10.23 5.62
C MET A 136 -17.92 -9.83 6.88
N LYS A 137 -17.40 -10.11 8.06
CA LYS A 137 -18.18 -10.00 9.32
C LYS A 137 -18.43 -8.56 9.78
N ALA A 138 -17.52 -7.64 9.52
CA ALA A 138 -17.64 -6.23 9.87
C ALA A 138 -17.26 -5.37 8.65
N THR A 139 -18.12 -5.37 7.63
CA THR A 139 -17.87 -4.64 6.41
C THR A 139 -17.84 -3.13 6.63
N SER A 140 -16.82 -2.48 6.10
CA SER A 140 -16.67 -1.03 6.16
C SER A 140 -17.01 -0.41 4.81
N LYS A 141 -17.60 0.78 4.82
CA LYS A 141 -17.72 1.59 3.61
C LYS A 141 -16.36 2.12 3.12
N ASN A 142 -15.32 1.99 3.93
CA ASN A 142 -13.97 2.38 3.59
C ASN A 142 -13.10 1.12 3.38
N MET A 143 -12.73 0.87 2.14
CA MET A 143 -11.92 -0.30 1.74
C MET A 143 -10.55 -0.33 2.40
N MET A 144 -9.93 0.83 2.62
CA MET A 144 -8.63 0.91 3.30
C MET A 144 -8.74 0.48 4.77
N ASN A 145 -9.87 0.77 5.44
CA ASN A 145 -10.12 0.26 6.78
C ASN A 145 -10.25 -1.27 6.79
N THR A 146 -10.92 -1.85 5.80
CA THR A 146 -11.02 -3.31 5.66
C THR A 146 -9.63 -3.94 5.49
N LEU A 147 -8.78 -3.39 4.62
CA LEU A 147 -7.40 -3.89 4.44
C LEU A 147 -6.58 -3.83 5.72
N GLN A 148 -6.63 -2.73 6.45
CA GLN A 148 -5.90 -2.56 7.71
C GLN A 148 -6.29 -3.61 8.76
N ARG A 149 -7.59 -3.81 8.95
CA ARG A 149 -8.12 -4.80 9.90
C ARG A 149 -7.70 -6.22 9.53
N CYS A 150 -7.79 -6.54 8.25
CA CYS A 150 -7.42 -7.86 7.75
C CYS A 150 -5.93 -8.13 7.94
N VAL A 151 -5.08 -7.17 7.57
CA VAL A 151 -3.62 -7.30 7.76
C VAL A 151 -3.28 -7.48 9.23
N LEU A 152 -3.83 -6.64 10.11
CA LEU A 152 -3.56 -6.75 11.55
C LEU A 152 -4.07 -8.07 12.13
N THR A 153 -5.21 -8.57 11.65
CA THR A 153 -5.77 -9.85 12.12
C THR A 153 -4.94 -11.05 11.68
N LEU A 154 -4.22 -10.98 10.55
CA LEU A 154 -3.32 -12.05 10.10
C LEU A 154 -2.22 -12.36 11.12
N TYR A 155 -1.85 -11.42 11.97
CA TYR A 155 -0.97 -11.64 13.12
C TYR A 155 -1.38 -12.86 13.94
N SER A 156 -2.68 -13.00 14.22
CA SER A 156 -3.22 -14.08 15.07
C SER A 156 -3.17 -15.48 14.41
N TYR A 157 -2.87 -15.54 13.13
CA TYR A 157 -2.76 -16.79 12.38
C TYR A 157 -1.31 -17.14 12.05
N ASP A 158 -0.35 -16.31 12.45
CA ASP A 158 1.08 -16.58 12.29
C ASP A 158 1.63 -17.28 13.54
N GLU A 159 2.38 -18.37 13.36
CA GLU A 159 3.00 -19.09 14.48
C GLU A 159 4.18 -18.32 15.11
N LYS A 160 4.79 -17.41 14.37
CA LYS A 160 5.94 -16.59 14.78
C LYS A 160 5.74 -15.12 14.46
N PRO A 161 4.65 -14.49 14.96
CA PRO A 161 4.30 -13.13 14.54
C PRO A 161 5.33 -12.09 14.99
N ASP A 162 5.95 -12.26 16.16
CA ASP A 162 6.89 -11.32 16.78
C ASP A 162 8.36 -11.59 16.46
N ASP A 163 8.66 -12.63 15.67
CA ASP A 163 10.02 -12.91 15.21
C ASP A 163 10.41 -11.92 14.10
N ILE A 164 11.24 -10.96 14.47
CA ILE A 164 11.74 -9.89 13.57
C ILE A 164 13.05 -10.25 12.88
N SER A 165 13.47 -11.52 12.88
CA SER A 165 14.61 -11.97 12.08
C SER A 165 14.36 -11.78 10.59
N ILE A 166 15.41 -11.47 9.83
CA ILE A 166 15.31 -11.22 8.39
C ILE A 166 14.57 -12.36 7.64
N PRO A 167 14.87 -13.65 7.88
CA PRO A 167 14.14 -14.72 7.20
C PRO A 167 12.65 -14.73 7.52
N ASN A 168 12.26 -14.47 8.77
CA ASN A 168 10.85 -14.46 9.14
C ASN A 168 10.12 -13.22 8.61
N VAL A 169 10.73 -12.04 8.68
CA VAL A 169 10.16 -10.83 8.08
C VAL A 169 10.00 -10.97 6.57
N LEU A 170 10.96 -11.58 5.87
CA LEU A 170 10.81 -11.88 4.44
C LEU A 170 9.64 -12.83 4.17
N ARG A 171 9.50 -13.90 4.95
CA ARG A 171 8.37 -14.82 4.87
C ARG A 171 7.02 -14.08 5.05
N GLN A 172 6.94 -13.25 6.07
CA GLN A 172 5.73 -12.45 6.34
C GLN A 172 5.43 -11.45 5.22
N ALA A 173 6.46 -10.78 4.70
CA ALA A 173 6.32 -9.84 3.58
C ALA A 173 5.81 -10.53 2.31
N LEU A 174 6.39 -11.67 1.94
CA LEU A 174 5.95 -12.46 0.78
C LEU A 174 4.51 -12.94 0.95
N SER A 175 4.15 -13.39 2.16
CA SER A 175 2.78 -13.78 2.49
C SER A 175 1.79 -12.61 2.34
N LEU A 176 2.15 -11.43 2.81
CA LEU A 176 1.32 -10.22 2.67
C LEU A 176 1.20 -9.78 1.22
N ILE A 177 2.28 -9.77 0.45
CA ILE A 177 2.27 -9.46 -1.00
C ILE A 177 1.28 -10.38 -1.72
N ALA A 178 1.31 -11.68 -1.42
CA ALA A 178 0.43 -12.65 -2.05
C ALA A 178 -1.04 -12.53 -1.62
N LYS A 179 -1.31 -12.20 -0.35
CA LYS A 179 -2.66 -12.18 0.25
C LYS A 179 -3.40 -10.86 0.08
N MET A 180 -2.70 -9.72 0.07
CA MET A 180 -3.36 -8.41 0.03
C MET A 180 -4.28 -8.20 -1.18
N PRO A 181 -3.93 -8.61 -2.40
CA PRO A 181 -4.85 -8.52 -3.54
C PRO A 181 -6.14 -9.31 -3.35
N LEU A 182 -6.05 -10.50 -2.74
CA LEU A 182 -7.21 -11.32 -2.43
C LEU A 182 -8.12 -10.63 -1.41
N ILE A 183 -7.52 -10.12 -0.33
CA ILE A 183 -8.25 -9.38 0.72
C ILE A 183 -8.92 -8.15 0.12
N ALA A 184 -8.26 -7.44 -0.78
CA ALA A 184 -8.83 -6.29 -1.45
C ALA A 184 -10.05 -6.67 -2.30
N VAL A 185 -9.97 -7.73 -3.11
CA VAL A 185 -11.08 -8.18 -3.95
C VAL A 185 -12.23 -8.72 -3.10
N TYR A 186 -11.96 -9.56 -2.12
CA TYR A 186 -13.01 -10.07 -1.22
C TYR A 186 -13.67 -8.94 -0.42
N GLY A 187 -12.88 -7.97 0.05
CA GLY A 187 -13.39 -6.79 0.74
C GLY A 187 -14.29 -5.95 -0.17
N TYR A 188 -13.93 -5.80 -1.44
CA TYR A 188 -14.75 -5.11 -2.44
C TYR A 188 -16.08 -5.83 -2.69
N HIS A 189 -16.08 -7.14 -2.89
CA HIS A 189 -17.32 -7.91 -3.06
C HIS A 189 -18.20 -7.89 -1.80
N ALA A 190 -17.60 -7.95 -0.62
CA ALA A 190 -18.33 -7.77 0.63
C ALA A 190 -18.96 -6.38 0.73
N TYR A 191 -18.22 -5.33 0.38
CA TYR A 191 -18.74 -3.96 0.31
C TYR A 191 -19.93 -3.86 -0.66
N ARG A 192 -19.76 -4.35 -1.89
CA ARG A 192 -20.82 -4.36 -2.91
C ARG A 192 -22.08 -5.09 -2.44
N HIS A 193 -21.89 -6.22 -1.78
CA HIS A 193 -23.00 -7.01 -1.27
C HIS A 193 -23.76 -6.30 -0.13
N TYR A 194 -23.06 -5.88 0.91
CA TYR A 194 -23.70 -5.36 2.12
C TYR A 194 -24.12 -3.88 2.04
N HIS A 195 -23.50 -3.09 1.17
CA HIS A 195 -23.78 -1.66 1.07
C HIS A 195 -24.42 -1.24 -0.26
N GLU A 196 -24.35 -2.05 -1.29
CA GLU A 196 -24.91 -1.74 -2.61
C GLU A 196 -25.92 -2.78 -3.10
N ASN A 197 -26.30 -3.76 -2.28
CA ASN A 197 -27.27 -4.83 -2.58
C ASN A 197 -26.91 -5.65 -3.85
N GLN A 198 -25.62 -5.81 -4.13
CA GLN A 198 -25.15 -6.64 -5.23
C GLN A 198 -25.01 -8.11 -4.79
N ASN A 199 -24.97 -9.01 -5.74
CA ASN A 199 -24.69 -10.41 -5.45
C ASN A 199 -23.31 -10.60 -4.86
N LEU A 200 -23.19 -11.46 -3.84
CA LEU A 200 -21.91 -11.82 -3.28
C LEU A 200 -21.18 -12.77 -4.23
N ILE A 201 -19.98 -12.39 -4.63
CA ILE A 201 -19.10 -13.19 -5.48
C ILE A 201 -17.87 -13.55 -4.68
N ILE A 202 -17.58 -14.84 -4.57
CA ILE A 202 -16.38 -15.38 -3.96
C ILE A 202 -15.77 -16.37 -4.93
N ARG A 203 -14.59 -16.04 -5.46
CA ARG A 203 -13.79 -16.90 -6.32
C ARG A 203 -12.43 -17.13 -5.67
N ASN A 204 -11.94 -18.35 -5.73
CA ASN A 204 -10.61 -18.67 -5.27
C ASN A 204 -9.56 -18.26 -6.31
N PRO A 205 -8.36 -17.86 -5.87
CA PRO A 205 -7.25 -17.64 -6.78
C PRO A 205 -6.84 -18.94 -7.44
N LYS A 206 -6.28 -18.85 -8.63
CA LYS A 206 -5.75 -20.00 -9.39
C LYS A 206 -4.22 -19.96 -9.33
N PRO A 207 -3.56 -21.09 -9.00
CA PRO A 207 -2.10 -21.12 -8.84
C PRO A 207 -1.32 -20.73 -10.09
N GLU A 208 -1.82 -21.09 -11.26
CA GLU A 208 -1.19 -20.87 -12.55
C GLU A 208 -1.32 -19.43 -13.08
N LEU A 209 -2.18 -18.60 -12.47
CA LEU A 209 -2.41 -17.24 -12.91
C LEU A 209 -1.47 -16.25 -12.24
N SER A 210 -1.09 -15.19 -12.98
CA SER A 210 -0.36 -14.05 -12.43
C SER A 210 -1.19 -13.27 -11.41
N MET A 211 -0.56 -12.37 -10.68
CA MET A 211 -1.24 -11.47 -9.74
C MET A 211 -2.35 -10.67 -10.44
N ALA A 212 -2.04 -10.03 -11.56
CA ALA A 212 -3.00 -9.25 -12.34
C ALA A 212 -4.17 -10.11 -12.84
N GLU A 213 -3.89 -11.29 -13.38
CA GLU A 213 -4.91 -12.22 -13.86
C GLU A 213 -5.81 -12.72 -12.72
N ASN A 214 -5.23 -13.05 -11.56
CA ASN A 214 -6.02 -13.45 -10.40
C ASN A 214 -6.93 -12.34 -9.90
N ILE A 215 -6.44 -11.10 -9.84
CA ILE A 215 -7.29 -9.96 -9.47
C ILE A 215 -8.48 -9.85 -10.42
N LEU A 216 -8.27 -9.93 -11.72
CA LEU A 216 -9.34 -9.79 -12.71
C LEU A 216 -10.33 -10.93 -12.66
N GLN A 217 -9.86 -12.20 -12.64
CA GLN A 217 -10.76 -13.34 -12.58
C GLN A 217 -11.58 -13.40 -11.29
N MET A 218 -11.04 -12.91 -10.18
CA MET A 218 -11.76 -12.85 -8.91
C MET A 218 -12.71 -11.65 -8.85
N LEU A 219 -12.39 -10.55 -9.54
CA LEU A 219 -13.16 -9.31 -9.53
C LEU A 219 -14.38 -9.36 -10.45
N HIS A 220 -14.22 -9.92 -11.66
CA HIS A 220 -15.29 -9.97 -12.64
C HIS A 220 -16.37 -10.98 -12.26
N PRO A 221 -17.68 -10.65 -12.46
CA PRO A 221 -18.79 -11.52 -12.07
C PRO A 221 -18.77 -12.91 -12.73
N ASP A 222 -18.34 -12.98 -13.98
CA ASP A 222 -18.20 -14.23 -14.75
C ASP A 222 -16.80 -14.88 -14.62
N GLY A 223 -15.84 -14.16 -14.07
CA GLY A 223 -14.45 -14.60 -13.95
C GLY A 223 -13.66 -14.49 -15.25
N GLU A 224 -14.22 -13.86 -16.27
CA GLU A 224 -13.59 -13.70 -17.58
C GLU A 224 -12.86 -12.37 -17.68
N TYR A 225 -11.74 -12.36 -18.38
CA TYR A 225 -10.95 -11.18 -18.69
C TYR A 225 -10.19 -11.38 -20.00
N THR A 226 -9.81 -10.29 -20.65
CA THR A 226 -9.01 -10.29 -21.87
C THR A 226 -7.51 -10.23 -21.56
N ALA A 227 -6.69 -10.65 -22.51
CA ALA A 227 -5.24 -10.52 -22.41
C ALA A 227 -4.81 -9.04 -22.28
N LEU A 228 -5.55 -8.13 -22.90
CA LEU A 228 -5.28 -6.70 -22.80
C LEU A 228 -5.56 -6.16 -21.40
N GLU A 229 -6.68 -6.53 -20.78
CA GLU A 229 -7.00 -6.14 -19.39
C GLU A 229 -5.93 -6.65 -18.41
N ALA A 230 -5.52 -7.91 -18.56
CA ALA A 230 -4.44 -8.48 -17.75
C ALA A 230 -3.13 -7.70 -17.91
N LYS A 231 -2.74 -7.36 -19.15
CA LYS A 231 -1.53 -6.58 -19.40
C LYS A 231 -1.61 -5.15 -18.87
N VAL A 232 -2.75 -4.49 -19.04
CA VAL A 232 -2.96 -3.13 -18.50
C VAL A 232 -2.87 -3.11 -16.99
N LEU A 233 -3.50 -4.08 -16.30
CA LEU A 233 -3.44 -4.17 -14.85
C LEU A 233 -2.03 -4.52 -14.38
N ASP A 234 -1.33 -5.45 -15.03
CA ASP A 234 0.05 -5.81 -14.72
C ASP A 234 0.97 -4.57 -14.78
N VAL A 235 0.90 -3.79 -15.85
CA VAL A 235 1.66 -2.53 -16.01
C VAL A 235 1.25 -1.50 -14.95
N ALA A 236 -0.03 -1.38 -14.64
CA ALA A 236 -0.50 -0.47 -13.60
C ALA A 236 0.07 -0.85 -12.22
N LEU A 237 0.12 -2.13 -11.88
CA LEU A 237 0.73 -2.63 -10.64
C LEU A 237 2.24 -2.32 -10.60
N ILE A 238 2.96 -2.49 -11.71
CA ILE A 238 4.38 -2.14 -11.82
C ILE A 238 4.59 -0.64 -11.54
N LEU A 239 3.83 0.22 -12.20
CA LEU A 239 3.97 1.68 -12.05
C LEU A 239 3.64 2.19 -10.63
N HIS A 240 2.86 1.42 -9.88
CA HIS A 240 2.47 1.76 -8.51
C HIS A 240 3.26 0.99 -7.45
N ALA A 241 4.26 0.19 -7.84
CA ALA A 241 4.96 -0.69 -6.90
C ALA A 241 5.79 0.09 -5.87
N ASP A 242 6.49 1.14 -6.30
CA ASP A 242 7.25 2.02 -5.42
C ASP A 242 7.50 3.37 -6.11
N HIS A 243 7.80 4.42 -5.36
CA HIS A 243 8.20 5.73 -5.88
C HIS A 243 9.27 6.44 -5.03
N GLY A 244 10.01 5.69 -4.21
CA GLY A 244 11.07 6.21 -3.36
C GLY A 244 10.65 6.47 -1.92
N GLY A 245 11.64 6.81 -1.09
CA GLY A 245 11.50 6.98 0.36
C GLY A 245 10.66 8.18 0.81
N GLY A 246 10.34 9.09 -0.09
CA GLY A 246 9.69 10.38 0.22
C GLY A 246 8.19 10.33 0.46
N ASN A 247 7.61 9.20 0.85
CA ASN A 247 6.18 9.11 1.14
C ASN A 247 5.89 8.85 2.63
N ASN A 248 4.70 9.28 3.08
CA ASN A 248 4.32 9.21 4.48
C ASN A 248 4.16 7.77 4.99
N SER A 249 3.79 6.81 4.15
CA SER A 249 3.67 5.40 4.54
C SER A 249 5.04 4.78 4.76
N THR A 250 6.03 5.06 3.92
CA THR A 250 7.42 4.62 4.13
C THR A 250 7.98 5.20 5.43
N PHE A 251 7.77 6.49 5.68
CA PHE A 251 8.17 7.13 6.93
C PHE A 251 7.51 6.49 8.15
N THR A 252 6.20 6.23 8.07
CA THR A 252 5.45 5.54 9.13
C THR A 252 6.00 4.13 9.37
N THR A 253 6.31 3.39 8.31
CA THR A 253 6.90 2.05 8.41
C THR A 253 8.23 2.11 9.17
N HIS A 254 9.12 3.04 8.82
CA HIS A 254 10.40 3.21 9.51
C HIS A 254 10.22 3.57 10.99
N VAL A 255 9.32 4.52 11.30
CA VAL A 255 9.06 4.94 12.69
C VAL A 255 8.51 3.79 13.51
N VAL A 256 7.49 3.09 13.01
CA VAL A 256 6.83 2.01 13.74
C VAL A 256 7.75 0.81 13.89
N SER A 257 8.44 0.38 12.82
CA SER A 257 9.36 -0.77 12.88
C SER A 257 10.60 -0.50 13.74
N SER A 258 11.02 0.75 13.91
CA SER A 258 12.15 1.10 14.79
C SER A 258 11.92 0.76 16.27
N SER A 259 10.66 0.57 16.67
CA SER A 259 10.30 0.10 18.02
C SER A 259 10.54 -1.40 18.23
N GLY A 260 10.87 -2.15 17.17
CA GLY A 260 11.01 -3.60 17.21
C GLY A 260 9.68 -4.35 17.19
N THR A 261 8.60 -3.71 16.75
CA THR A 261 7.27 -4.34 16.62
C THR A 261 7.20 -5.29 15.41
N ASP A 262 6.16 -6.08 15.35
CA ASP A 262 5.91 -7.07 14.30
C ASP A 262 5.59 -6.46 12.93
N THR A 263 5.74 -7.26 11.88
CA THR A 263 5.50 -6.86 10.48
C THR A 263 4.05 -6.46 10.23
N TYR A 264 3.08 -7.16 10.80
CA TYR A 264 1.65 -6.88 10.59
C TYR A 264 1.25 -5.52 11.14
N SER A 265 1.72 -5.19 12.35
CA SER A 265 1.52 -3.87 12.97
C SER A 265 2.16 -2.75 12.14
N ALA A 266 3.38 -2.94 11.65
CA ALA A 266 4.08 -1.96 10.82
C ALA A 266 3.33 -1.72 9.49
N VAL A 267 2.90 -2.77 8.80
CA VAL A 267 2.15 -2.66 7.53
C VAL A 267 0.76 -2.07 7.76
N ALA A 268 0.05 -2.47 8.83
CA ALA A 268 -1.25 -1.89 9.17
C ALA A 268 -1.16 -0.38 9.47
N ALA A 269 -0.10 0.06 10.18
CA ALA A 269 0.17 1.48 10.41
C ALA A 269 0.45 2.23 9.11
N SER A 270 1.18 1.62 8.18
CA SER A 270 1.48 2.20 6.86
C SER A 270 0.22 2.35 6.00
N LEU A 271 -0.68 1.37 6.03
CA LEU A 271 -1.99 1.44 5.40
C LEU A 271 -2.87 2.53 6.02
N SER A 272 -2.78 2.75 7.35
CA SER A 272 -3.46 3.84 8.04
C SER A 272 -2.97 5.20 7.56
N SER A 273 -1.67 5.34 7.34
CA SER A 273 -1.07 6.54 6.73
C SER A 273 -1.57 6.74 5.30
N LEU A 274 -1.57 5.69 4.47
CA LEU A 274 -2.02 5.73 3.09
C LEU A 274 -3.50 6.11 2.96
N LYS A 275 -4.34 5.70 3.91
CA LYS A 275 -5.77 6.04 3.95
C LYS A 275 -6.02 7.55 4.05
N GLY A 276 -5.09 8.31 4.59
CA GLY A 276 -5.24 9.74 4.81
C GLY A 276 -5.44 10.53 3.51
N PRO A 277 -6.38 11.51 3.45
CA PRO A 277 -6.70 12.24 2.22
C PRO A 277 -5.55 13.11 1.70
N ARG A 278 -4.58 13.43 2.54
CA ARG A 278 -3.37 14.19 2.16
C ARG A 278 -2.27 13.32 1.57
N HIS A 279 -2.41 11.99 1.61
CA HIS A 279 -1.48 11.01 1.07
C HIS A 279 -2.12 10.19 -0.05
N GLY A 280 -2.94 9.21 0.23
CA GLY A 280 -3.60 8.36 -0.77
C GLY A 280 -4.73 9.05 -1.55
N GLY A 281 -5.19 10.22 -1.12
CA GLY A 281 -6.25 10.96 -1.79
C GLY A 281 -5.92 11.48 -3.19
N ALA A 282 -4.64 11.46 -3.61
CA ALA A 282 -4.23 11.84 -4.96
C ALA A 282 -4.86 10.95 -6.03
N ASN A 283 -4.89 9.63 -5.81
CA ASN A 283 -5.50 8.67 -6.75
C ASN A 283 -7.01 8.86 -6.87
N LEU A 284 -7.69 9.21 -5.78
CA LEU A 284 -9.12 9.53 -5.82
C LEU A 284 -9.43 10.82 -6.62
N ARG A 285 -8.51 11.79 -6.59
CA ARG A 285 -8.65 13.02 -7.39
C ARG A 285 -8.44 12.74 -8.87
N LEU A 286 -7.44 11.95 -9.22
CA LEU A 286 -7.18 11.53 -10.60
C LEU A 286 -8.40 10.80 -11.20
N TRP A 287 -8.99 9.88 -10.46
CA TRP A 287 -10.20 9.17 -10.87
C TRP A 287 -11.41 10.09 -11.13
N LYS A 288 -11.52 11.20 -10.40
CA LYS A 288 -12.60 12.19 -10.61
C LYS A 288 -12.35 13.12 -11.80
N CYS A 289 -11.13 13.14 -12.34
CA CYS A 289 -10.75 13.93 -13.52
C CYS A 289 -10.84 13.13 -14.83
N LEU A 290 -10.99 11.81 -14.76
CA LEU A 290 -11.24 10.91 -15.90
C LEU A 290 -12.74 10.65 -16.07
#